data_f0829bd45ed6c58cbbedf2ff53f7ec54
#
_entry.id   f0829bd45ed6c58cbbedf2ff53f7ec54
#
_cell.length_a   1.000
_cell.length_b   1.000
_cell.length_c   1.000
_cell.angle_alpha   90.00
_cell.angle_beta   90.00
_cell.angle_gamma   90.00
#
_symmetry.space_group_name_H-M   'P 1'
#
loop_
_entity.id
_entity.type
_entity.pdbx_description
1 polymer ?
#
loop_
_entity_poly.entity_id
_entity_poly.type
_entity_poly.pdbx_seq_one_letter_code
_entity_poly.pdbx_strand_id
1 'polypeptide(L)'
;DHAMVSILVVTGGPGVVRAAMQRHKKVIAAGPGNPPVVVDETADIPKAAKDIVAGASLDNNIICIDEKEVLVVESVADQLKAEMEKHGAVELASEQIERLTKTVIADPGRRGHEGMANKAFVGKDAAYIAREALGLAVPEDTRLLLCEVDRGHPLIWTEQLMPVLPLARFSTADEAIDYAVECEHGFRHTASIHSKNVERLSRMAKVMNCSLFVKNGSNYN
;
A
#
# COMPACT_ATOMS: atom_id res chain seq x y z
N ASP A 1 21.20 21.78 13.63
CA ASP A 1 22.69 21.66 13.72
C ASP A 1 23.28 21.90 15.11
N HIS A 2 22.53 21.57 16.20
CA HIS A 2 23.03 21.73 17.57
C HIS A 2 24.31 20.90 17.79
N ALA A 3 25.31 21.46 18.45
CA ALA A 3 26.62 20.83 18.62
C ALA A 3 26.60 19.46 19.29
N MET A 4 25.67 19.27 20.27
CA MET A 4 25.52 18.03 21.00
C MET A 4 24.76 16.91 20.25
N VAL A 5 24.23 17.18 19.04
CA VAL A 5 23.57 16.17 18.20
C VAL A 5 24.61 15.60 17.25
N SER A 6 24.90 14.32 17.38
CA SER A 6 25.91 13.61 16.54
C SER A 6 25.29 12.98 15.30
N ILE A 7 24.01 12.58 15.34
CA ILE A 7 23.32 11.88 14.28
C ILE A 7 21.87 12.40 14.16
N LEU A 8 21.38 12.46 12.94
CA LEU A 8 19.97 12.72 12.64
C LEU A 8 19.31 11.44 12.14
N VAL A 9 18.20 11.05 12.73
CA VAL A 9 17.33 9.99 12.22
C VAL A 9 16.05 10.67 11.74
N VAL A 10 15.73 10.50 10.46
CA VAL A 10 14.66 11.26 9.80
C VAL A 10 13.80 10.31 8.99
N THR A 11 12.50 10.36 9.21
CA THR A 11 11.48 9.72 8.36
C THR A 11 10.55 10.81 7.80
N GLY A 12 10.14 10.65 6.56
CA GLY A 12 9.21 11.59 5.93
C GLY A 12 9.42 11.76 4.44
N GLY A 13 8.64 12.63 3.83
CA GLY A 13 8.66 12.86 2.39
C GLY A 13 9.99 13.42 1.86
N PRO A 14 10.18 13.44 0.52
CA PRO A 14 11.46 13.78 -0.11
C PRO A 14 12.04 15.15 0.29
N GLY A 15 11.18 16.11 0.62
CA GLY A 15 11.61 17.45 1.06
C GLY A 15 12.31 17.44 2.42
N VAL A 16 11.78 16.69 3.37
CA VAL A 16 12.35 16.56 4.73
C VAL A 16 13.67 15.81 4.67
N VAL A 17 13.71 14.69 3.91
CA VAL A 17 14.93 13.90 3.70
C VAL A 17 16.03 14.77 3.08
N ARG A 18 15.74 15.51 2.01
CA ARG A 18 16.71 16.42 1.38
C ARG A 18 17.23 17.48 2.36
N ALA A 19 16.33 18.09 3.14
CA ALA A 19 16.73 19.09 4.14
C ALA A 19 17.67 18.49 5.21
N ALA A 20 17.45 17.27 5.63
CA ALA A 20 18.32 16.56 6.55
C ALA A 20 19.70 16.23 5.93
N MET A 21 19.69 15.69 4.69
CA MET A 21 20.93 15.33 3.97
C MET A 21 21.87 16.51 3.67
N GLN A 22 21.33 17.74 3.67
CA GLN A 22 22.15 18.95 3.50
C GLN A 22 22.84 19.39 4.79
N ARG A 23 22.70 18.66 5.91
CA ARG A 23 23.32 19.00 7.18
C ARG A 23 24.70 18.36 7.31
N HIS A 24 25.58 19.03 8.07
CA HIS A 24 26.95 18.53 8.38
C HIS A 24 26.94 17.48 9.51
N LYS A 25 25.94 16.61 9.53
CA LYS A 25 25.76 15.54 10.53
C LYS A 25 25.59 14.20 9.81
N LYS A 26 25.89 13.12 10.51
CA LYS A 26 25.51 11.78 10.02
C LYS A 26 24.00 11.71 9.97
N VAL A 27 23.43 11.32 8.82
CA VAL A 27 21.99 11.20 8.62
C VAL A 27 21.64 9.75 8.31
N ILE A 28 20.64 9.23 9.01
CA ILE A 28 19.90 8.01 8.64
C ILE A 28 18.49 8.48 8.25
N ALA A 29 18.13 8.31 6.99
CA ALA A 29 16.87 8.81 6.48
C ALA A 29 16.09 7.70 5.77
N ALA A 30 14.77 7.66 6.01
CA ALA A 30 13.80 6.87 5.27
C ALA A 30 12.84 7.80 4.54
N GLY A 31 12.63 7.53 3.26
CA GLY A 31 11.76 8.30 2.37
C GLY A 31 10.34 7.73 2.30
N PRO A 32 9.59 8.04 1.24
CA PRO A 32 8.27 7.49 0.97
C PRO A 32 8.33 5.98 0.73
N GLY A 33 7.20 5.31 0.86
CA GLY A 33 7.02 3.91 0.53
C GLY A 33 5.76 3.70 -0.29
N ASN A 34 5.75 2.69 -1.13
CA ASN A 34 4.55 2.17 -1.77
C ASN A 34 4.59 0.64 -1.65
N PRO A 35 4.30 0.08 -0.45
CA PRO A 35 4.49 -1.32 -0.14
C PRO A 35 3.49 -2.25 -0.84
N PRO A 36 3.91 -3.04 -1.86
CA PRO A 36 3.05 -4.00 -2.52
C PRO A 36 2.87 -5.28 -1.71
N VAL A 37 1.67 -5.84 -1.80
CA VAL A 37 1.33 -7.17 -1.28
C VAL A 37 1.00 -8.09 -2.43
N VAL A 38 1.77 -9.16 -2.61
CA VAL A 38 1.44 -10.22 -3.58
C VAL A 38 0.67 -11.33 -2.90
N VAL A 39 -0.44 -11.78 -3.50
CA VAL A 39 -1.22 -12.93 -3.03
C VAL A 39 -1.33 -13.95 -4.16
N ASP A 40 -0.78 -15.14 -3.97
CA ASP A 40 -0.87 -16.20 -4.96
C ASP A 40 -1.93 -17.28 -4.61
N GLU A 41 -2.19 -18.18 -5.54
CA GLU A 41 -3.19 -19.24 -5.43
C GLU A 41 -2.88 -20.29 -4.36
N THR A 42 -1.67 -20.29 -3.80
CA THR A 42 -1.28 -21.21 -2.72
C THR A 42 -1.46 -20.59 -1.32
N ALA A 43 -1.80 -19.31 -1.25
CA ALA A 43 -1.96 -18.57 0.00
C ALA A 43 -3.06 -19.15 0.90
N ASP A 44 -2.94 -18.91 2.19
CA ASP A 44 -4.05 -19.06 3.13
C ASP A 44 -4.93 -17.81 3.03
N ILE A 45 -5.93 -17.87 2.16
CA ILE A 45 -6.72 -16.69 1.79
C ILE A 45 -7.43 -16.04 2.99
N PRO A 46 -8.08 -16.78 3.92
CA PRO A 46 -8.67 -16.16 5.12
C PRO A 46 -7.63 -15.44 5.97
N LYS A 47 -6.46 -16.03 6.15
CA LYS A 47 -5.35 -15.39 6.89
C LYS A 47 -4.81 -14.17 6.14
N ALA A 48 -4.59 -14.29 4.83
CA ALA A 48 -4.10 -13.18 4.01
C ALA A 48 -5.05 -11.99 4.06
N ALA A 49 -6.35 -12.21 3.91
CA ALA A 49 -7.37 -11.16 4.01
C ALA A 49 -7.35 -10.44 5.35
N LYS A 50 -7.30 -11.21 6.45
CA LYS A 50 -7.21 -10.66 7.82
C LYS A 50 -5.97 -9.80 8.00
N ASP A 51 -4.81 -10.30 7.59
CA ASP A 51 -3.53 -9.63 7.77
C ASP A 51 -3.46 -8.35 6.92
N ILE A 52 -3.89 -8.41 5.66
CA ILE A 52 -3.91 -7.27 4.74
C ILE A 52 -4.86 -6.17 5.26
N VAL A 53 -6.09 -6.52 5.64
CA VAL A 53 -7.02 -5.52 6.18
C VAL A 53 -6.47 -4.90 7.46
N ALA A 54 -5.88 -5.71 8.34
CA ALA A 54 -5.28 -5.22 9.58
C ALA A 54 -4.14 -4.23 9.31
N GLY A 55 -3.23 -4.55 8.38
CA GLY A 55 -2.10 -3.69 8.03
C GLY A 55 -2.51 -2.46 7.23
N ALA A 56 -3.27 -2.63 6.16
CA ALA A 56 -3.71 -1.53 5.32
C ALA A 56 -4.66 -0.53 6.02
N SER A 57 -5.15 -0.85 7.20
CA SER A 57 -5.98 0.06 8.01
C SER A 57 -5.33 0.52 9.32
N LEU A 58 -4.10 0.10 9.58
CA LEU A 58 -3.37 0.52 10.78
C LEU A 58 -3.15 2.03 10.76
N ASP A 59 -3.56 2.69 11.84
CA ASP A 59 -3.48 4.15 11.97
C ASP A 59 -3.99 4.90 10.71
N ASN A 60 -5.09 4.42 10.14
CA ASN A 60 -5.67 4.94 8.89
C ASN A 60 -4.68 4.93 7.70
N ASN A 61 -3.81 3.92 7.63
CA ASN A 61 -2.81 3.75 6.58
C ASN A 61 -1.80 4.91 6.44
N ILE A 62 -1.59 5.70 7.49
CA ILE A 62 -0.64 6.81 7.43
C ILE A 62 0.82 6.36 7.58
N ILE A 63 1.04 5.13 8.05
CA ILE A 63 2.38 4.62 8.27
C ILE A 63 2.97 4.13 6.95
N CYS A 64 4.23 4.48 6.70
CA CYS A 64 4.90 4.20 5.42
C CYS A 64 5.16 2.71 5.15
N ILE A 65 5.05 1.84 6.17
CA ILE A 65 5.18 0.37 5.99
C ILE A 65 3.85 -0.31 5.67
N ASP A 66 2.71 0.36 5.89
CA ASP A 66 1.40 -0.24 5.68
C ASP A 66 1.21 -0.66 4.23
N GLU A 67 0.43 -1.71 4.01
CA GLU A 67 0.10 -2.23 2.69
C GLU A 67 -0.61 -1.15 1.85
N LYS A 68 -0.09 -0.82 0.67
CA LYS A 68 -0.63 0.23 -0.21
C LYS A 68 -1.36 -0.30 -1.43
N GLU A 69 -0.99 -1.46 -1.96
CA GLU A 69 -1.67 -2.12 -3.07
C GLU A 69 -1.61 -3.64 -2.94
N VAL A 70 -2.66 -4.30 -3.42
CA VAL A 70 -2.76 -5.76 -3.48
C VAL A 70 -2.66 -6.23 -4.92
N LEU A 71 -1.68 -7.09 -5.19
CA LEU A 71 -1.41 -7.70 -6.49
C LEU A 71 -1.75 -9.18 -6.39
N VAL A 72 -2.94 -9.58 -6.84
CA VAL A 72 -3.49 -10.90 -6.57
C VAL A 72 -3.59 -11.76 -7.83
N VAL A 73 -3.28 -13.05 -7.72
CA VAL A 73 -3.54 -13.99 -8.80
C VAL A 73 -5.05 -14.13 -9.00
N GLU A 74 -5.51 -14.01 -10.25
CA GLU A 74 -6.91 -13.91 -10.64
C GLU A 74 -7.78 -15.04 -10.06
N SER A 75 -7.25 -16.27 -10.01
CA SER A 75 -7.98 -17.45 -9.53
C SER A 75 -8.44 -17.37 -8.07
N VAL A 76 -7.85 -16.50 -7.25
CA VAL A 76 -8.18 -16.35 -5.83
C VAL A 76 -8.65 -14.94 -5.47
N ALA A 77 -8.71 -14.03 -6.43
CA ALA A 77 -9.05 -12.63 -6.20
C ALA A 77 -10.44 -12.43 -5.58
N ASP A 78 -11.48 -13.10 -6.12
CA ASP A 78 -12.84 -12.97 -5.60
C ASP A 78 -12.96 -13.55 -4.18
N GLN A 79 -12.28 -14.68 -3.91
CA GLN A 79 -12.24 -15.24 -2.57
C GLN A 79 -11.53 -14.30 -1.60
N LEU A 80 -10.42 -13.69 -2.01
CA LEU A 80 -9.68 -12.73 -1.17
C LEU A 80 -10.56 -11.53 -0.82
N LYS A 81 -11.24 -10.93 -1.80
CA LYS A 81 -12.15 -9.80 -1.56
C LYS A 81 -13.27 -10.15 -0.58
N ALA A 82 -13.94 -11.27 -0.81
CA ALA A 82 -15.00 -11.74 0.07
C ALA A 82 -14.53 -12.02 1.52
N GLU A 83 -13.28 -12.48 1.69
CA GLU A 83 -12.70 -12.63 3.03
C GLU A 83 -12.32 -11.26 3.63
N MET A 84 -11.82 -10.30 2.84
CA MET A 84 -11.49 -8.95 3.31
C MET A 84 -12.74 -8.20 3.81
N GLU A 85 -13.89 -8.37 3.16
CA GLU A 85 -15.17 -7.80 3.62
C GLU A 85 -15.54 -8.28 5.03
N LYS A 86 -15.30 -9.56 5.37
CA LYS A 86 -15.55 -10.09 6.72
C LYS A 86 -14.68 -9.42 7.79
N HIS A 87 -13.59 -8.77 7.38
CA HIS A 87 -12.69 -8.05 8.26
C HIS A 87 -12.85 -6.52 8.23
N GLY A 88 -13.95 -6.03 7.63
CA GLY A 88 -14.33 -4.61 7.65
C GLY A 88 -13.90 -3.82 6.41
N ALA A 89 -13.53 -4.48 5.32
CA ALA A 89 -13.37 -3.82 4.03
C ALA A 89 -14.76 -3.58 3.38
N VAL A 90 -14.89 -2.47 2.68
CA VAL A 90 -16.07 -2.17 1.83
C VAL A 90 -15.60 -2.04 0.39
N GLU A 91 -16.04 -2.94 -0.48
CA GLU A 91 -15.72 -2.87 -1.92
C GLU A 91 -16.53 -1.75 -2.58
N LEU A 92 -15.84 -0.92 -3.36
CA LEU A 92 -16.44 0.18 -4.12
C LEU A 92 -16.72 -0.23 -5.57
N ALA A 93 -17.84 0.26 -6.13
CA ALA A 93 -18.13 0.10 -7.53
C ALA A 93 -17.21 0.98 -8.42
N SER A 94 -17.01 0.60 -9.68
CA SER A 94 -16.08 1.27 -10.60
C SER A 94 -16.33 2.78 -10.70
N GLU A 95 -17.60 3.23 -10.79
CA GLU A 95 -17.95 4.65 -10.84
C GLU A 95 -17.58 5.39 -9.54
N GLN A 96 -17.70 4.70 -8.39
CA GLN A 96 -17.29 5.26 -7.10
C GLN A 96 -15.77 5.38 -7.03
N ILE A 97 -15.02 4.39 -7.54
CA ILE A 97 -13.56 4.40 -7.58
C ILE A 97 -13.05 5.58 -8.42
N GLU A 98 -13.65 5.82 -9.59
CA GLU A 98 -13.27 6.96 -10.44
C GLU A 98 -13.48 8.31 -9.73
N ARG A 99 -14.63 8.48 -9.06
CA ARG A 99 -14.94 9.71 -8.31
C ARG A 99 -14.01 9.87 -7.11
N LEU A 100 -13.78 8.79 -6.35
CA LEU A 100 -12.87 8.76 -5.22
C LEU A 100 -11.47 9.19 -5.67
N THR A 101 -10.93 8.56 -6.69
CA THR A 101 -9.58 8.82 -7.21
C THR A 101 -9.38 10.30 -7.56
N LYS A 102 -10.33 10.92 -8.28
CA LYS A 102 -10.28 12.35 -8.62
C LYS A 102 -10.27 13.27 -7.39
N THR A 103 -10.80 12.80 -6.27
CA THR A 103 -10.90 13.59 -5.03
C THR A 103 -9.68 13.38 -4.14
N VAL A 104 -9.24 12.10 -3.97
CA VAL A 104 -8.19 11.76 -3.00
C VAL A 104 -6.78 11.77 -3.57
N ILE A 105 -6.62 11.81 -4.89
CA ILE A 105 -5.32 11.91 -5.56
C ILE A 105 -5.14 13.33 -6.12
N ALA A 106 -4.10 14.03 -5.68
CA ALA A 106 -3.79 15.40 -6.13
C ALA A 106 -2.91 15.39 -7.40
N ASP A 107 -1.99 14.42 -7.51
CA ASP A 107 -1.16 14.18 -8.69
C ASP A 107 -1.18 12.68 -9.01
N PRO A 108 -1.74 12.28 -10.15
CA PRO A 108 -1.89 10.87 -10.47
C PRO A 108 -0.56 10.14 -10.69
N GLY A 109 -0.33 9.11 -9.88
CA GLY A 109 0.81 8.22 -10.04
C GLY A 109 0.71 7.38 -11.31
N ARG A 110 1.87 6.98 -11.85
CA ARG A 110 2.03 6.09 -13.01
C ARG A 110 3.44 5.53 -13.02
N ARG A 111 3.71 4.59 -13.91
CA ARG A 111 5.05 4.04 -14.07
C ARG A 111 6.12 5.14 -14.20
N GLY A 112 7.09 5.14 -13.29
CA GLY A 112 8.16 6.13 -13.25
C GLY A 112 7.77 7.50 -12.66
N HIS A 113 6.56 7.60 -12.09
CA HIS A 113 6.10 8.81 -11.40
C HIS A 113 5.24 8.42 -10.19
N GLU A 114 5.69 8.73 -8.99
CA GLU A 114 5.06 8.27 -7.74
C GLU A 114 3.68 8.89 -7.43
N GLY A 115 3.39 10.02 -8.04
CA GLY A 115 2.16 10.73 -7.73
C GLY A 115 2.12 11.39 -6.34
N MET A 116 0.95 11.90 -5.96
CA MET A 116 0.75 12.54 -4.66
C MET A 116 -0.71 12.46 -4.20
N ALA A 117 -0.92 12.00 -2.98
CA ALA A 117 -2.23 12.02 -2.34
C ALA A 117 -2.70 13.44 -1.99
N ASN A 118 -4.01 13.65 -1.98
CA ASN A 118 -4.61 14.89 -1.49
C ASN A 118 -4.50 14.96 0.05
N LYS A 119 -3.74 15.92 0.53
CA LYS A 119 -3.44 16.10 1.96
C LYS A 119 -4.67 16.24 2.85
N ALA A 120 -5.81 16.66 2.31
CA ALA A 120 -7.05 16.77 3.08
C ALA A 120 -7.59 15.41 3.56
N PHE A 121 -7.21 14.32 2.87
CA PHE A 121 -7.65 12.96 3.17
C PHE A 121 -6.59 12.08 3.85
N VAL A 122 -5.34 12.52 3.89
CA VAL A 122 -4.25 11.78 4.55
C VAL A 122 -4.57 11.55 6.02
N GLY A 123 -4.50 10.29 6.47
CA GLY A 123 -4.78 9.87 7.85
C GLY A 123 -6.25 9.94 8.27
N LYS A 124 -7.18 10.20 7.36
CA LYS A 124 -8.63 10.14 7.63
C LYS A 124 -9.13 8.71 7.58
N ASP A 125 -10.13 8.40 8.41
CA ASP A 125 -10.76 7.10 8.41
C ASP A 125 -11.60 6.82 7.16
N ALA A 126 -11.91 5.54 6.91
CA ALA A 126 -12.61 5.10 5.72
C ALA A 126 -14.04 5.66 5.62
N ALA A 127 -14.76 5.77 6.74
CA ALA A 127 -16.11 6.30 6.76
C ALA A 127 -16.12 7.81 6.44
N TYR A 128 -15.17 8.57 6.97
CA TYR A 128 -14.99 9.98 6.61
C TYR A 128 -14.73 10.14 5.11
N ILE A 129 -13.80 9.33 4.55
CA ILE A 129 -13.44 9.40 3.12
C ILE A 129 -14.65 9.05 2.25
N ALA A 130 -15.38 7.98 2.56
CA ALA A 130 -16.59 7.58 1.84
C ALA A 130 -17.64 8.71 1.82
N ARG A 131 -17.87 9.34 2.96
CA ARG A 131 -18.83 10.44 3.08
C ARG A 131 -18.40 11.67 2.30
N GLU A 132 -17.16 12.18 2.54
CA GLU A 132 -16.71 13.45 1.97
C GLU A 132 -16.39 13.36 0.48
N ALA A 133 -15.80 12.24 0.02
CA ALA A 133 -15.43 12.08 -1.38
C ALA A 133 -16.57 11.57 -2.26
N LEU A 134 -17.45 10.74 -1.70
CA LEU A 134 -18.47 10.02 -2.48
C LEU A 134 -19.93 10.38 -2.10
N GLY A 135 -20.16 10.99 -0.92
CA GLY A 135 -21.50 11.10 -0.34
C GLY A 135 -22.08 9.74 0.04
N LEU A 136 -21.23 8.76 0.28
CA LEU A 136 -21.62 7.39 0.60
C LEU A 136 -21.60 7.16 2.11
N ALA A 137 -22.71 6.66 2.66
CA ALA A 137 -22.77 6.19 4.04
C ALA A 137 -22.26 4.73 4.08
N VAL A 138 -21.23 4.48 4.86
CA VAL A 138 -20.73 3.15 5.21
C VAL A 138 -20.77 2.99 6.74
N PRO A 139 -20.69 1.76 7.28
CA PRO A 139 -20.57 1.56 8.73
C PRO A 139 -19.39 2.36 9.31
N GLU A 140 -19.58 2.93 10.50
CA GLU A 140 -18.53 3.73 11.18
C GLU A 140 -17.29 2.92 11.55
N ASP A 141 -17.41 1.61 11.66
CA ASP A 141 -16.33 0.67 11.92
C ASP A 141 -15.68 0.12 10.63
N THR A 142 -16.03 0.67 9.46
CA THR A 142 -15.38 0.35 8.19
C THR A 142 -13.88 0.60 8.29
N ARG A 143 -13.10 -0.43 8.05
CA ARG A 143 -11.64 -0.36 8.20
C ARG A 143 -10.93 0.19 6.97
N LEU A 144 -11.39 -0.19 5.77
CA LEU A 144 -10.84 0.31 4.51
C LEU A 144 -11.86 0.27 3.37
N LEU A 145 -11.61 1.09 2.35
CA LEU A 145 -12.32 1.09 1.08
C LEU A 145 -11.50 0.29 0.07
N LEU A 146 -12.05 -0.82 -0.42
CA LEU A 146 -11.40 -1.71 -1.38
C LEU A 146 -11.75 -1.30 -2.80
N CYS A 147 -10.73 -1.13 -3.64
CA CYS A 147 -10.86 -0.63 -5.01
C CYS A 147 -10.26 -1.65 -5.99
N GLU A 148 -11.08 -2.49 -6.61
CA GLU A 148 -10.58 -3.33 -7.72
C GLU A 148 -10.34 -2.45 -8.96
N VAL A 149 -9.10 -2.44 -9.46
CA VAL A 149 -8.65 -1.51 -10.50
C VAL A 149 -7.74 -2.19 -11.53
N ASP A 150 -7.60 -1.55 -12.68
CA ASP A 150 -6.59 -1.95 -13.67
C ASP A 150 -5.18 -1.63 -13.18
N ARG A 151 -4.20 -2.38 -13.69
CA ARG A 151 -2.77 -2.24 -13.34
C ARG A 151 -2.21 -0.83 -13.54
N GLY A 152 -2.71 -0.08 -14.52
CA GLY A 152 -2.31 1.31 -14.79
C GLY A 152 -2.99 2.38 -13.93
N HIS A 153 -3.88 1.99 -13.04
CA HIS A 153 -4.69 2.92 -12.27
C HIS A 153 -3.83 3.74 -11.28
N PRO A 154 -4.07 5.06 -11.13
CA PRO A 154 -3.26 5.93 -10.27
C PRO A 154 -3.14 5.48 -8.81
N LEU A 155 -4.15 4.84 -8.24
CA LEU A 155 -4.10 4.32 -6.87
C LEU A 155 -3.01 3.25 -6.67
N ILE A 156 -2.65 2.47 -7.69
CA ILE A 156 -1.55 1.48 -7.61
C ILE A 156 -0.18 2.17 -7.50
N TRP A 157 -0.05 3.35 -8.11
CA TRP A 157 1.22 4.05 -8.28
C TRP A 157 1.41 5.23 -7.33
N THR A 158 0.49 5.43 -6.39
CA THR A 158 0.54 6.56 -5.46
C THR A 158 0.48 6.07 -4.03
N GLU A 159 1.43 6.47 -3.19
CA GLU A 159 1.32 6.28 -1.74
C GLU A 159 0.12 7.08 -1.21
N GLN A 160 -1.00 6.39 -0.91
CA GLN A 160 -2.27 7.07 -0.58
C GLN A 160 -2.25 7.68 0.81
N LEU A 161 -1.60 7.04 1.79
CA LEU A 161 -1.58 7.45 3.20
C LEU A 161 -2.98 7.60 3.81
N MET A 162 -3.90 6.74 3.39
CA MET A 162 -5.29 6.67 3.83
C MET A 162 -5.86 5.27 3.56
N PRO A 163 -6.92 4.81 4.27
CA PRO A 163 -7.46 3.45 4.13
C PRO A 163 -8.29 3.27 2.84
N VAL A 164 -7.64 3.49 1.70
CA VAL A 164 -8.12 3.24 0.34
C VAL A 164 -7.14 2.27 -0.31
N LEU A 165 -7.55 1.01 -0.46
CA LEU A 165 -6.65 -0.06 -0.90
C LEU A 165 -7.00 -0.51 -2.31
N PRO A 166 -6.17 -0.23 -3.31
CA PRO A 166 -6.33 -0.78 -4.65
C PRO A 166 -5.94 -2.26 -4.69
N LEU A 167 -6.67 -3.01 -5.52
CA LEU A 167 -6.42 -4.41 -5.82
C LEU A 167 -6.39 -4.60 -7.33
N ALA A 168 -5.32 -5.19 -7.85
CA ALA A 168 -5.17 -5.52 -9.26
C ALA A 168 -4.96 -7.02 -9.47
N ARG A 169 -5.57 -7.58 -10.54
CA ARG A 169 -5.49 -9.00 -10.90
C ARG A 169 -4.32 -9.30 -11.83
N PHE A 170 -3.73 -10.47 -11.63
CA PHE A 170 -2.64 -10.99 -12.45
C PHE A 170 -2.91 -12.44 -12.86
N SER A 171 -2.47 -12.82 -14.05
CA SER A 171 -2.63 -14.20 -14.54
C SER A 171 -1.75 -15.19 -13.79
N THR A 172 -0.57 -14.72 -13.33
CA THR A 172 0.39 -15.56 -12.60
C THR A 172 1.04 -14.79 -11.45
N ALA A 173 1.53 -15.55 -10.46
CA ALA A 173 2.30 -14.96 -9.35
C ALA A 173 3.61 -14.29 -9.83
N ASP A 174 4.23 -14.83 -10.88
CA ASP A 174 5.47 -14.26 -11.42
C ASP A 174 5.23 -12.87 -12.02
N GLU A 175 4.13 -12.68 -12.77
CA GLU A 175 3.74 -11.36 -13.26
C GLU A 175 3.45 -10.38 -12.10
N ALA A 176 2.75 -10.84 -11.06
CA ALA A 176 2.46 -10.01 -9.88
C ALA A 176 3.75 -9.58 -9.16
N ILE A 177 4.71 -10.49 -9.01
CA ILE A 177 6.01 -10.22 -8.40
C ILE A 177 6.81 -9.22 -9.24
N ASP A 178 6.87 -9.39 -10.56
CA ASP A 178 7.59 -8.46 -11.43
C ASP A 178 6.96 -7.06 -11.39
N TYR A 179 5.64 -7.02 -11.37
CA TYR A 179 4.91 -5.76 -11.27
C TYR A 179 5.09 -5.09 -9.89
N ALA A 180 5.19 -5.86 -8.80
CA ALA A 180 5.49 -5.34 -7.46
C ALA A 180 6.82 -4.57 -7.42
N VAL A 181 7.84 -5.07 -8.12
CA VAL A 181 9.13 -4.37 -8.25
C VAL A 181 8.99 -3.01 -8.92
N GLU A 182 8.06 -2.90 -9.89
CA GLU A 182 7.86 -1.67 -10.64
C GLU A 182 7.04 -0.63 -9.86
N CYS A 183 5.92 -1.03 -9.26
CA CYS A 183 5.01 -0.11 -8.56
C CYS A 183 5.56 0.35 -7.20
N GLU A 184 6.55 -0.33 -6.63
CA GLU A 184 7.30 0.11 -5.45
C GLU A 184 8.23 1.30 -5.76
N HIS A 185 8.34 1.73 -7.02
CA HIS A 185 9.10 2.88 -7.49
C HIS A 185 10.62 2.88 -7.21
N GLY A 186 11.17 1.79 -6.69
CA GLY A 186 12.57 1.72 -6.28
C GLY A 186 12.87 2.44 -4.95
N PHE A 187 11.87 2.68 -4.13
CA PHE A 187 12.03 3.23 -2.78
C PHE A 187 12.77 2.28 -1.85
N ARG A 188 12.74 0.98 -2.13
CA ARG A 188 13.39 -0.08 -1.35
C ARG A 188 12.91 -0.12 0.09
N HIS A 189 11.62 0.15 0.28
CA HIS A 189 11.05 0.33 1.60
C HIS A 189 10.54 -0.99 2.16
N THR A 190 9.39 -1.45 1.75
CA THR A 190 8.69 -2.61 2.31
C THR A 190 7.95 -3.37 1.21
N ALA A 191 7.86 -4.68 1.34
CA ALA A 191 7.00 -5.51 0.50
C ALA A 191 6.59 -6.78 1.24
N SER A 192 5.46 -7.36 0.85
CA SER A 192 4.98 -8.62 1.42
C SER A 192 4.42 -9.58 0.39
N ILE A 193 4.37 -10.85 0.77
CA ILE A 193 3.77 -11.91 -0.04
C ILE A 193 3.05 -12.93 0.84
N HIS A 194 1.83 -13.28 0.46
CA HIS A 194 1.09 -14.43 0.98
C HIS A 194 1.15 -15.58 -0.01
N SER A 195 1.85 -16.64 0.37
CA SER A 195 2.10 -17.81 -0.46
C SER A 195 2.55 -19.00 0.40
N LYS A 196 2.22 -20.22 0.00
CA LYS A 196 2.80 -21.47 0.53
C LYS A 196 3.89 -22.03 -0.41
N ASN A 197 4.13 -21.41 -1.55
CA ASN A 197 5.16 -21.80 -2.49
C ASN A 197 6.52 -21.18 -2.10
N VAL A 198 7.45 -22.00 -1.61
CA VAL A 198 8.77 -21.56 -1.13
C VAL A 198 9.61 -20.90 -2.24
N GLU A 199 9.46 -21.36 -3.48
CA GLU A 199 10.20 -20.78 -4.63
C GLU A 199 9.75 -19.35 -4.91
N ARG A 200 8.43 -19.07 -4.90
CA ARG A 200 7.86 -17.73 -5.07
C ARG A 200 8.21 -16.81 -3.91
N LEU A 201 8.14 -17.31 -2.67
CA LEU A 201 8.59 -16.56 -1.49
C LEU A 201 10.06 -16.15 -1.64
N SER A 202 10.91 -17.05 -2.08
CA SER A 202 12.34 -16.82 -2.26
C SER A 202 12.62 -15.90 -3.45
N ARG A 203 11.90 -16.07 -4.56
CA ARG A 203 12.01 -15.21 -5.74
C ARG A 203 11.67 -13.76 -5.40
N MET A 204 10.51 -13.51 -4.79
CA MET A 204 10.11 -12.14 -4.44
C MET A 204 11.09 -11.50 -3.46
N ALA A 205 11.53 -12.22 -2.40
CA ALA A 205 12.51 -11.71 -1.46
C ALA A 205 13.83 -11.30 -2.14
N LYS A 206 14.23 -12.02 -3.22
CA LYS A 206 15.46 -11.73 -3.96
C LYS A 206 15.34 -10.50 -4.87
N VAL A 207 14.17 -10.30 -5.51
CA VAL A 207 14.01 -9.26 -6.53
C VAL A 207 13.56 -7.92 -5.97
N MET A 208 12.81 -7.90 -4.87
CA MET A 208 12.27 -6.67 -4.27
C MET A 208 13.33 -5.71 -3.74
N ASN A 209 14.48 -6.24 -3.26
CA ASN A 209 15.57 -5.41 -2.74
C ASN A 209 15.07 -4.31 -1.77
N CYS A 210 14.20 -4.67 -0.84
CA CYS A 210 13.60 -3.76 0.16
C CYS A 210 14.19 -3.96 1.55
N SER A 211 13.98 -2.97 2.42
CA SER A 211 14.48 -2.99 3.80
C SER A 211 13.68 -3.94 4.68
N LEU A 212 12.39 -4.08 4.40
CA LEU A 212 11.46 -4.94 5.11
C LEU A 212 10.78 -5.88 4.11
N PHE A 213 10.89 -7.20 4.34
CA PHE A 213 10.20 -8.19 3.52
C PHE A 213 9.42 -9.17 4.41
N VAL A 214 8.11 -9.16 4.27
CA VAL A 214 7.21 -9.96 5.12
C VAL A 214 6.63 -11.15 4.34
N LYS A 215 6.54 -12.29 4.99
CA LYS A 215 5.97 -13.53 4.43
C LYS A 215 4.79 -13.97 5.30
N ASN A 216 3.61 -14.08 4.68
CA ASN A 216 2.40 -14.61 5.32
C ASN A 216 2.05 -13.88 6.64
N GLY A 217 2.15 -12.57 6.64
CA GLY A 217 1.84 -11.70 7.76
C GLY A 217 1.56 -10.28 7.30
N SER A 218 1.09 -9.44 8.22
CA SER A 218 0.97 -8.01 8.00
C SER A 218 2.33 -7.32 8.08
N ASN A 219 2.50 -6.22 7.39
CA ASN A 219 3.77 -5.49 7.31
C ASN A 219 4.27 -4.92 8.65
N TYR A 220 3.41 -4.85 9.67
CA TYR A 220 3.78 -4.39 11.01
C TYR A 220 4.07 -5.51 12.03
N ASN A 221 4.05 -6.79 11.62
CA ASN A 221 4.32 -7.94 12.49
C ASN A 221 5.81 -8.26 12.60
#